data_bf139b64e81db7da7973f8297b01e5d2
#
_entry.id   bf139b64e81db7da7973f8297b01e5d2
#
_cell.length_a   1.000
_cell.length_b   1.000
_cell.length_c   1.000
_cell.angle_alpha   90.00
_cell.angle_beta   90.00
_cell.angle_gamma   90.00
#
_symmetry.space_group_name_H-M   'P 1'
#
loop_
_entity.id
_entity.type
_entity.pdbx_description
1 polymer ?
#
loop_
_entity_poly.entity_id
_entity_poly.type
_entity_poly.pdbx_seq_one_letter_code
_entity_poly.pdbx_strand_id
1 'polypeptide(L)'
;IEALPRGILFWRSMTQWLGGMGIVVFFVAILPTIGVGGHKLFSAEAPDLTTDKIKPRIAQTAKILWVIYLSLTAILIPFLWFGGMEFFDAVCHSFTTVSTGGFSTKNQSIAAFNSLFIEIVIMVFAFIAGCNFILYYQLVTGKFKKVLANSEIRFFVSLMLCAICLVTLALFFFDSDSYNGGVKDHRYDSFGGSLRYAAFQTVSIMTSAGYCNADFDLWPDFCRVFLVLLMFIGGCAGSTAGGMKVARIMLLCKSGVRELF
;
A
#
# COMPACT_ATOMS: atom_id res chain seq x y z
N ILE A 1 -2.04 -22.46 -3.46
CA ILE A 1 -0.78 -21.80 -3.17
C ILE A 1 0.07 -22.68 -2.24
N GLU A 2 -0.51 -23.21 -1.16
CA GLU A 2 0.18 -24.02 -0.15
C GLU A 2 0.75 -25.35 -0.67
N ALA A 3 0.24 -25.84 -1.80
CA ALA A 3 0.78 -27.02 -2.48
C ALA A 3 2.06 -26.72 -3.29
N LEU A 4 2.44 -25.45 -3.46
CA LEU A 4 3.63 -25.06 -4.22
C LEU A 4 4.91 -25.23 -3.39
N PRO A 5 6.02 -25.65 -4.01
CA PRO A 5 7.32 -25.69 -3.35
C PRO A 5 7.76 -24.32 -2.81
N ARG A 6 8.39 -24.28 -1.66
CA ARG A 6 8.90 -23.05 -1.02
C ARG A 6 9.75 -22.18 -1.96
N GLY A 7 10.55 -22.78 -2.83
CA GLY A 7 11.37 -22.08 -3.81
C GLY A 7 10.54 -21.26 -4.81
N ILE A 8 9.38 -21.77 -5.25
CA ILE A 8 8.47 -21.08 -6.16
C ILE A 8 7.78 -19.93 -5.43
N LEU A 9 7.34 -20.14 -4.18
CA LEU A 9 6.73 -19.09 -3.37
C LEU A 9 7.71 -17.95 -3.09
N PHE A 10 8.97 -18.27 -2.79
CA PHE A 10 10.03 -17.27 -2.63
C PHE A 10 10.28 -16.50 -3.92
N TRP A 11 10.43 -17.20 -5.05
CA TRP A 11 10.63 -16.58 -6.36
C TRP A 11 9.49 -15.63 -6.71
N ARG A 12 8.25 -16.06 -6.51
CA ARG A 12 7.04 -15.25 -6.73
C ARG A 12 7.05 -13.97 -5.89
N SER A 13 7.41 -14.06 -4.61
CA SER A 13 7.49 -12.89 -3.71
C SER A 13 8.66 -11.98 -4.07
N MET A 14 9.81 -12.56 -4.44
CA MET A 14 11.00 -11.82 -4.84
C MET A 14 10.80 -11.08 -6.16
N THR A 15 10.15 -11.70 -7.16
CA THR A 15 9.85 -11.02 -8.43
C THR A 15 8.90 -9.85 -8.24
N GLN A 16 7.93 -9.97 -7.33
CA GLN A 16 7.05 -8.88 -6.97
C GLN A 16 7.82 -7.74 -6.27
N TRP A 17 8.71 -8.08 -5.35
CA TRP A 17 9.58 -7.13 -4.66
C TRP A 17 10.52 -6.39 -5.63
N LEU A 18 11.14 -7.09 -6.56
CA LEU A 18 11.96 -6.48 -7.62
C LEU A 18 11.11 -5.63 -8.59
N GLY A 19 9.87 -6.05 -8.87
CA GLY A 19 8.93 -5.34 -9.76
C GLY A 19 8.35 -4.07 -9.15
N GLY A 20 8.33 -3.91 -7.82
CA GLY A 20 7.82 -2.73 -7.13
C GLY A 20 8.62 -1.47 -7.52
N MET A 21 9.09 -0.71 -6.56
CA MET A 21 9.94 0.46 -6.82
C MET A 21 11.33 0.08 -7.33
N GLY A 22 11.72 -1.19 -7.11
CA GLY A 22 13.08 -1.67 -7.30
C GLY A 22 13.62 -1.54 -8.71
N ILE A 23 12.91 -2.02 -9.69
CA ILE A 23 13.39 -2.04 -11.10
C ILE A 23 13.56 -0.62 -11.64
N VAL A 24 12.57 0.25 -11.46
CA VAL A 24 12.61 1.61 -12.00
C VAL A 24 13.75 2.41 -11.40
N VAL A 25 13.89 2.32 -10.06
CA VAL A 25 14.96 3.01 -9.34
C VAL A 25 16.34 2.42 -9.67
N PHE A 26 16.43 1.11 -9.86
CA PHE A 26 17.66 0.44 -10.26
C PHE A 26 18.12 0.88 -11.65
N PHE A 27 17.23 0.92 -12.64
CA PHE A 27 17.54 1.43 -13.96
C PHE A 27 17.95 2.90 -13.92
N VAL A 28 17.25 3.75 -13.16
CA VAL A 28 17.61 5.15 -13.00
C VAL A 28 18.98 5.31 -12.34
N ALA A 29 19.38 4.41 -11.45
CA ALA A 29 20.71 4.43 -10.83
C ALA A 29 21.83 4.03 -11.82
N ILE A 30 21.54 3.11 -12.73
CA ILE A 30 22.53 2.56 -13.68
C ILE A 30 22.58 3.33 -15.01
N LEU A 31 21.43 3.81 -15.54
CA LEU A 31 21.37 4.52 -16.81
C LEU A 31 22.36 5.69 -16.97
N PRO A 32 22.64 6.53 -15.94
CA PRO A 32 23.64 7.57 -16.04
C PRO A 32 25.07 7.04 -16.24
N THR A 33 25.36 5.82 -15.76
CA THR A 33 26.67 5.19 -15.93
C THR A 33 26.86 4.61 -17.34
N ILE A 34 25.74 4.37 -18.05
CA ILE A 34 25.71 3.83 -19.42
C ILE A 34 25.57 4.97 -20.45
N GLY A 35 25.43 6.24 -20.01
CA GLY A 35 25.33 7.39 -20.91
C GLY A 35 23.95 7.60 -21.55
N VAL A 36 22.92 6.90 -21.13
CA VAL A 36 21.55 7.07 -21.62
C VAL A 36 20.75 7.98 -20.69
N GLY A 37 19.97 8.90 -21.28
CA GLY A 37 19.20 9.92 -20.53
C GLY A 37 18.14 9.36 -19.60
N GLY A 38 18.52 8.92 -18.40
CA GLY A 38 17.65 8.33 -17.38
C GLY A 38 16.53 9.25 -16.87
N HIS A 39 16.64 10.57 -17.12
CA HIS A 39 15.64 11.56 -16.69
C HIS A 39 14.25 11.33 -17.33
N LYS A 40 14.21 10.94 -18.62
CA LYS A 40 12.94 10.72 -19.32
C LYS A 40 12.17 9.49 -18.81
N LEU A 41 12.90 8.43 -18.45
CA LEU A 41 12.28 7.22 -17.89
C LEU A 41 11.70 7.46 -16.50
N PHE A 42 12.46 8.15 -15.64
CA PHE A 42 12.01 8.48 -14.30
C PHE A 42 10.79 9.42 -14.29
N SER A 43 10.75 10.39 -15.20
CA SER A 43 9.61 11.29 -15.34
C SER A 43 8.34 10.60 -15.86
N ALA A 44 8.47 9.49 -16.56
CA ALA A 44 7.33 8.70 -17.03
C ALA A 44 6.66 7.92 -15.88
N GLU A 45 7.46 7.41 -14.93
CA GLU A 45 6.95 6.62 -13.80
C GLU A 45 6.57 7.48 -12.58
N ALA A 46 7.22 8.62 -12.40
CA ALA A 46 6.98 9.57 -11.31
C ALA A 46 6.82 11.01 -11.85
N PRO A 47 5.72 11.31 -12.56
CA PRO A 47 5.56 12.58 -13.27
C PRO A 47 5.46 13.81 -12.35
N ASP A 48 5.17 13.62 -11.07
CA ASP A 48 4.95 14.70 -10.09
C ASP A 48 6.15 14.99 -9.17
N LEU A 49 7.32 14.44 -9.46
CA LEU A 49 8.53 14.84 -8.77
C LEU A 49 8.87 16.25 -9.23
N THR A 50 8.36 17.23 -8.48
CA THR A 50 8.62 18.65 -8.70
C THR A 50 10.09 18.89 -9.01
N THR A 51 10.33 19.45 -10.19
CA THR A 51 11.64 19.80 -10.75
C THR A 51 12.35 20.92 -9.99
N ASP A 52 12.10 21.08 -8.69
CA ASP A 52 12.83 22.02 -7.87
C ASP A 52 14.27 21.52 -7.69
N LYS A 53 15.09 21.91 -8.69
CA LYS A 53 16.57 21.99 -8.63
C LYS A 53 17.29 20.82 -7.93
N ILE A 54 16.94 19.58 -8.28
CA ILE A 54 17.81 18.43 -7.99
C ILE A 54 18.70 18.19 -9.21
N LYS A 55 19.57 19.12 -9.49
CA LYS A 55 20.82 18.88 -10.22
C LYS A 55 21.90 18.64 -9.14
N PRO A 56 22.71 17.64 -9.27
CA PRO A 56 23.04 16.77 -10.41
C PRO A 56 23.07 15.27 -10.10
N ARG A 57 22.05 14.64 -9.51
CA ARG A 57 22.32 13.29 -9.01
C ARG A 57 21.09 12.40 -8.92
N ILE A 58 20.45 12.18 -10.08
CA ILE A 58 19.43 11.14 -10.23
C ILE A 58 19.90 9.81 -9.59
N ALA A 59 21.15 9.41 -9.84
CA ALA A 59 21.74 8.22 -9.23
C ALA A 59 21.82 8.27 -7.69
N GLN A 60 22.04 9.44 -7.08
CA GLN A 60 22.03 9.55 -5.62
C GLN A 60 20.62 9.46 -5.04
N THR A 61 19.64 10.09 -5.68
CA THR A 61 18.25 9.97 -5.30
C THR A 61 17.81 8.52 -5.39
N ALA A 62 18.13 7.82 -6.47
CA ALA A 62 17.86 6.41 -6.64
C ALA A 62 18.50 5.55 -5.53
N LYS A 63 19.77 5.80 -5.18
CA LYS A 63 20.41 5.08 -4.05
C LYS A 63 19.71 5.30 -2.73
N ILE A 64 19.27 6.52 -2.45
CA ILE A 64 18.53 6.84 -1.21
C ILE A 64 17.19 6.08 -1.18
N LEU A 65 16.44 6.10 -2.27
CA LEU A 65 15.17 5.38 -2.38
C LEU A 65 15.36 3.86 -2.19
N TRP A 66 16.44 3.29 -2.76
CA TRP A 66 16.82 1.89 -2.55
C TRP A 66 17.14 1.58 -1.09
N VAL A 67 17.92 2.43 -0.44
CA VAL A 67 18.24 2.24 0.99
C VAL A 67 16.98 2.27 1.84
N ILE A 68 16.06 3.20 1.57
CA ILE A 68 14.77 3.26 2.29
C ILE A 68 13.96 1.99 2.05
N TYR A 69 13.85 1.55 0.80
CA TYR A 69 13.09 0.35 0.42
C TYR A 69 13.65 -0.91 1.08
N LEU A 70 14.97 -1.11 1.04
CA LEU A 70 15.68 -2.21 1.71
C LEU A 70 15.50 -2.12 3.24
N SER A 71 15.62 -0.93 3.83
CA SER A 71 15.46 -0.74 5.26
C SER A 71 14.05 -1.08 5.73
N LEU A 72 13.01 -0.63 5.00
CA LEU A 72 11.62 -0.98 5.31
C LEU A 72 11.40 -2.49 5.24
N THR A 73 11.95 -3.16 4.23
CA THR A 73 11.85 -4.62 4.10
C THR A 73 12.56 -5.32 5.27
N ALA A 74 13.79 -4.90 5.58
CA ALA A 74 14.58 -5.49 6.66
C ALA A 74 13.95 -5.28 8.05
N ILE A 75 13.29 -4.15 8.27
CA ILE A 75 12.58 -3.86 9.51
C ILE A 75 11.30 -4.68 9.61
N LEU A 76 10.56 -4.86 8.52
CA LEU A 76 9.29 -5.58 8.52
C LEU A 76 9.46 -7.07 8.84
N ILE A 77 10.54 -7.72 8.37
CA ILE A 77 10.79 -9.15 8.60
C ILE A 77 10.71 -9.52 10.09
N PRO A 78 11.49 -8.90 11.01
CA PRO A 78 11.43 -9.24 12.42
C PRO A 78 10.06 -8.93 13.04
N PHE A 79 9.37 -7.85 12.64
CA PHE A 79 8.04 -7.57 13.15
C PHE A 79 7.04 -8.68 12.82
N LEU A 80 7.04 -9.20 11.61
CA LEU A 80 6.16 -10.30 11.21
C LEU A 80 6.58 -11.61 11.88
N TRP A 81 7.87 -11.88 12.00
CA TRP A 81 8.39 -13.06 12.68
C TRP A 81 8.02 -13.09 14.17
N PHE A 82 8.25 -12.00 14.89
CA PHE A 82 7.85 -11.88 16.30
C PHE A 82 6.31 -11.86 16.46
N GLY A 83 5.58 -11.47 15.42
CA GLY A 83 4.13 -11.53 15.37
C GLY A 83 3.55 -12.94 15.28
N GLY A 84 4.40 -13.98 15.09
CA GLY A 84 4.01 -15.37 15.02
C GLY A 84 4.02 -15.99 13.62
N MET A 85 4.53 -15.29 12.60
CA MET A 85 4.77 -15.89 11.29
C MET A 85 6.01 -16.79 11.32
N GLU A 86 6.00 -17.89 10.55
CA GLU A 86 7.22 -18.63 10.25
C GLU A 86 8.21 -17.70 9.54
N PHE A 87 9.50 -17.82 9.80
CA PHE A 87 10.53 -16.93 9.21
C PHE A 87 10.45 -16.85 7.69
N PHE A 88 10.17 -17.95 7.02
CA PHE A 88 9.96 -18.00 5.58
C PHE A 88 8.76 -17.15 5.14
N ASP A 89 7.63 -17.28 5.83
CA ASP A 89 6.42 -16.52 5.56
C ASP A 89 6.65 -15.03 5.84
N ALA A 90 7.35 -14.69 6.92
CA ALA A 90 7.72 -13.31 7.25
C ALA A 90 8.56 -12.64 6.15
N VAL A 91 9.54 -13.34 5.58
CA VAL A 91 10.35 -12.84 4.47
C VAL A 91 9.50 -12.63 3.22
N CYS A 92 8.70 -13.62 2.82
CA CYS A 92 7.83 -13.52 1.64
C CYS A 92 6.82 -12.38 1.77
N HIS A 93 6.13 -12.27 2.92
CA HIS A 93 5.16 -11.20 3.16
C HIS A 93 5.82 -9.82 3.27
N SER A 94 7.05 -9.73 3.80
CA SER A 94 7.77 -8.46 3.82
C SER A 94 8.09 -7.97 2.40
N PHE A 95 8.49 -8.86 1.52
CA PHE A 95 8.71 -8.53 0.10
C PHE A 95 7.45 -8.00 -0.56
N THR A 96 6.35 -8.70 -0.38
CA THR A 96 5.09 -8.40 -1.06
C THR A 96 4.31 -7.25 -0.40
N THR A 97 4.56 -6.94 0.87
CA THR A 97 3.99 -5.75 1.54
C THR A 97 4.69 -4.47 1.11
N VAL A 98 6.03 -4.43 1.14
CA VAL A 98 6.78 -3.21 0.79
C VAL A 98 6.69 -2.90 -0.70
N SER A 99 6.54 -3.91 -1.55
CA SER A 99 6.24 -3.73 -2.98
C SER A 99 4.77 -3.43 -3.26
N THR A 100 3.91 -3.46 -2.24
CA THR A 100 2.44 -3.32 -2.38
C THR A 100 1.84 -4.30 -3.38
N GLY A 101 2.33 -5.54 -3.36
CA GLY A 101 1.95 -6.55 -4.33
C GLY A 101 0.95 -7.60 -3.81
N GLY A 102 0.93 -7.88 -2.50
CA GLY A 102 -0.09 -8.68 -1.82
C GLY A 102 -0.05 -10.19 -2.05
N PHE A 103 1.02 -10.72 -2.61
CA PHE A 103 1.14 -12.17 -2.68
C PHE A 103 1.35 -12.77 -1.29
N SER A 104 0.55 -13.77 -0.96
CA SER A 104 0.68 -14.55 0.27
C SER A 104 1.21 -15.96 -0.03
N THR A 105 1.82 -16.57 0.98
CA THR A 105 2.17 -17.99 1.01
C THR A 105 0.99 -18.87 1.41
N LYS A 106 -0.09 -18.26 1.92
CA LYS A 106 -1.32 -18.93 2.37
C LYS A 106 -2.48 -18.68 1.42
N ASN A 107 -3.37 -19.67 1.26
CA ASN A 107 -4.55 -19.54 0.41
C ASN A 107 -5.53 -18.48 0.93
N GLN A 108 -5.68 -18.39 2.25
CA GLN A 108 -6.54 -17.41 2.92
C GLN A 108 -5.85 -16.06 3.18
N SER A 109 -4.71 -15.78 2.51
CA SER A 109 -3.96 -14.54 2.69
C SER A 109 -3.63 -14.29 4.17
N ILE A 110 -3.81 -13.07 4.67
CA ILE A 110 -3.49 -12.71 6.07
C ILE A 110 -4.49 -13.30 7.07
N ALA A 111 -5.71 -13.62 6.63
CA ALA A 111 -6.70 -14.31 7.46
C ALA A 111 -6.16 -15.63 8.06
N ALA A 112 -5.26 -16.33 7.35
CA ALA A 112 -4.66 -17.58 7.81
C ALA A 112 -3.88 -17.46 9.13
N PHE A 113 -3.34 -16.28 9.45
CA PHE A 113 -2.53 -16.05 10.64
C PHE A 113 -3.38 -15.65 11.86
N ASN A 114 -4.63 -15.20 11.68
CA ASN A 114 -5.57 -14.81 12.73
C ASN A 114 -4.95 -14.00 13.87
N SER A 115 -4.07 -13.04 13.55
CA SER A 115 -3.33 -12.23 14.50
C SER A 115 -3.54 -10.74 14.23
N LEU A 116 -4.17 -10.06 15.20
CA LEU A 116 -4.37 -8.61 15.14
C LEU A 116 -3.04 -7.84 15.01
N PHE A 117 -1.99 -8.34 15.66
CA PHE A 117 -0.66 -7.72 15.58
C PHE A 117 -0.12 -7.75 14.15
N ILE A 118 -0.19 -8.92 13.48
CA ILE A 118 0.24 -9.07 12.08
C ILE A 118 -0.56 -8.15 11.16
N GLU A 119 -1.88 -8.08 11.34
CA GLU A 119 -2.74 -7.20 10.54
C GLU A 119 -2.35 -5.72 10.71
N ILE A 120 -2.15 -5.26 11.94
CA ILE A 120 -1.74 -3.88 12.21
C ILE A 120 -0.36 -3.58 11.59
N VAL A 121 0.59 -4.48 11.76
CA VAL A 121 1.94 -4.32 11.17
C VAL A 121 1.85 -4.21 9.65
N ILE A 122 1.12 -5.11 9.00
CA ILE A 122 0.95 -5.08 7.55
C ILE A 122 0.24 -3.79 7.10
N MET A 123 -0.83 -3.36 7.79
CA MET A 123 -1.52 -2.10 7.48
C MET A 123 -0.57 -0.90 7.55
N VAL A 124 0.22 -0.81 8.62
CA VAL A 124 1.16 0.30 8.81
C VAL A 124 2.22 0.30 7.71
N PHE A 125 2.82 -0.85 7.41
CA PHE A 125 3.86 -0.92 6.39
C PHE A 125 3.30 -0.79 4.96
N ALA A 126 2.11 -1.28 4.67
CA ALA A 126 1.42 -1.06 3.40
C ALA A 126 1.09 0.44 3.21
N PHE A 127 0.60 1.10 4.26
CA PHE A 127 0.39 2.56 4.24
C PHE A 127 1.70 3.31 3.98
N ILE A 128 2.78 2.96 4.68
CA ILE A 128 4.11 3.53 4.47
C ILE A 128 4.56 3.31 3.02
N ALA A 129 4.44 2.10 2.48
CA ALA A 129 4.79 1.78 1.10
C ALA A 129 3.92 2.53 0.07
N GLY A 130 2.66 2.80 0.41
CA GLY A 130 1.73 3.60 -0.40
C GLY A 130 1.98 5.11 -0.38
N CYS A 131 2.85 5.61 0.51
CA CYS A 131 3.25 7.01 0.56
C CYS A 131 4.47 7.30 -0.32
N ASN A 132 4.67 8.57 -0.65
CA ASN A 132 5.82 9.01 -1.44
C ASN A 132 7.14 8.77 -0.70
N PHE A 133 8.05 7.98 -1.27
CA PHE A 133 9.33 7.62 -0.67
C PHE A 133 10.27 8.81 -0.44
N ILE A 134 10.12 9.91 -1.19
CA ILE A 134 10.90 11.14 -0.98
C ILE A 134 10.56 11.78 0.37
N LEU A 135 9.34 11.61 0.86
CA LEU A 135 8.95 12.13 2.17
C LEU A 135 9.75 11.47 3.31
N TYR A 136 10.09 10.19 3.17
CA TYR A 136 10.93 9.50 4.15
C TYR A 136 12.36 10.06 4.17
N TYR A 137 12.91 10.39 3.02
CA TYR A 137 14.19 11.12 2.97
C TYR A 137 14.10 12.49 3.67
N GLN A 138 12.99 13.20 3.50
CA GLN A 138 12.77 14.46 4.19
C GLN A 138 12.61 14.28 5.71
N LEU A 139 11.97 13.18 6.14
CA LEU A 139 11.87 12.82 7.56
C LEU A 139 13.25 12.58 8.17
N VAL A 140 14.07 11.74 7.53
CA VAL A 140 15.44 11.42 8.00
C VAL A 140 16.33 12.67 8.03
N THR A 141 16.11 13.63 7.13
CA THR A 141 16.83 14.91 7.12
C THR A 141 16.24 15.98 8.06
N GLY A 142 15.30 15.61 8.93
CA GLY A 142 14.74 16.49 9.97
C GLY A 142 13.71 17.51 9.46
N LYS A 143 13.22 17.38 8.22
CA LYS A 143 12.28 18.35 7.63
C LYS A 143 10.81 17.97 7.87
N PHE A 144 10.45 17.62 9.12
CA PHE A 144 9.11 17.15 9.51
C PHE A 144 7.97 18.07 9.08
N LYS A 145 8.17 19.40 9.22
CA LYS A 145 7.16 20.39 8.82
C LYS A 145 6.79 20.32 7.34
N LYS A 146 7.74 20.00 6.46
CA LYS A 146 7.49 19.85 5.01
C LYS A 146 6.66 18.61 4.70
N VAL A 147 6.87 17.52 5.44
CA VAL A 147 6.10 16.28 5.27
C VAL A 147 4.65 16.49 5.68
N LEU A 148 4.42 17.10 6.85
CA LEU A 148 3.06 17.40 7.34
C LEU A 148 2.34 18.47 6.50
N ALA A 149 3.08 19.37 5.85
CA ALA A 149 2.53 20.38 4.96
C ALA A 149 2.21 19.83 3.55
N ASN A 150 2.63 18.60 3.22
CA ASN A 150 2.38 18.01 1.91
C ASN A 150 0.88 17.78 1.69
N SER A 151 0.33 18.42 0.65
CA SER A 151 -1.11 18.37 0.35
C SER A 151 -1.57 16.98 -0.11
N GLU A 152 -0.69 16.26 -0.82
CA GLU A 152 -0.99 14.92 -1.34
C GLU A 152 -1.17 13.92 -0.19
N ILE A 153 -0.23 13.88 0.77
CA ILE A 153 -0.34 12.94 1.90
C ILE A 153 -1.55 13.26 2.79
N ARG A 154 -1.85 14.57 3.01
CA ARG A 154 -3.05 14.96 3.77
C ARG A 154 -4.33 14.52 3.08
N PHE A 155 -4.41 14.69 1.77
CA PHE A 155 -5.55 14.24 0.99
C PHE A 155 -5.68 12.71 1.01
N PHE A 156 -4.57 11.98 0.84
CA PHE A 156 -4.55 10.51 0.91
C PHE A 156 -5.02 9.98 2.26
N VAL A 157 -4.49 10.53 3.37
CA VAL A 157 -4.90 10.15 4.72
C VAL A 157 -6.37 10.48 4.98
N SER A 158 -6.83 11.68 4.58
CA SER A 158 -8.23 12.07 4.75
C SER A 158 -9.17 11.16 3.98
N LEU A 159 -8.84 10.84 2.73
CA LEU A 159 -9.63 9.93 1.90
C LEU A 159 -9.67 8.51 2.50
N MET A 160 -8.53 8.01 2.96
CA MET A 160 -8.42 6.70 3.61
C MET A 160 -9.24 6.63 4.90
N LEU A 161 -9.14 7.63 5.77
CA LEU A 161 -9.92 7.68 7.00
C LEU A 161 -11.43 7.78 6.73
N CYS A 162 -11.83 8.57 5.74
CA CYS A 162 -13.22 8.67 5.31
C CYS A 162 -13.73 7.31 4.80
N ALA A 163 -12.95 6.63 3.97
CA ALA A 163 -13.29 5.31 3.45
C ALA A 163 -13.40 4.24 4.56
N ILE A 164 -12.44 4.23 5.49
CA ILE A 164 -12.50 3.33 6.67
C ILE A 164 -13.77 3.59 7.48
N CYS A 165 -14.08 4.85 7.74
CA CYS A 165 -15.29 5.24 8.49
C CYS A 165 -16.57 4.74 7.78
N LEU A 166 -16.69 4.99 6.48
CA LEU A 166 -17.86 4.58 5.70
C LEU A 166 -18.04 3.06 5.67
N VAL A 167 -16.97 2.30 5.42
CA VAL A 167 -17.02 0.83 5.41
C VAL A 167 -17.32 0.28 6.81
N THR A 168 -16.71 0.86 7.86
CA THR A 168 -16.96 0.44 9.25
C THR A 168 -18.42 0.65 9.63
N LEU A 169 -18.99 1.82 9.33
CA LEU A 169 -20.38 2.11 9.62
C LEU A 169 -21.32 1.20 8.82
N ALA A 170 -21.01 0.96 7.55
CA ALA A 170 -21.81 0.07 6.73
C ALA A 170 -21.79 -1.36 7.27
N LEU A 171 -20.62 -1.90 7.68
CA LEU A 171 -20.53 -3.22 8.29
C LEU A 171 -21.26 -3.30 9.64
N PHE A 172 -21.18 -2.26 10.44
CA PHE A 172 -21.79 -2.24 11.76
C PHE A 172 -23.32 -2.12 11.73
N PHE A 173 -23.87 -1.29 10.82
CA PHE A 173 -25.30 -1.03 10.75
C PHE A 173 -26.08 -1.95 9.80
N PHE A 174 -25.44 -2.39 8.72
CA PHE A 174 -26.07 -3.25 7.70
C PHE A 174 -25.59 -4.69 7.85
N ASP A 175 -25.45 -5.13 9.12
CA ASP A 175 -25.00 -6.48 9.45
C ASP A 175 -25.66 -7.54 8.57
N SER A 176 -24.90 -8.52 8.22
CA SER A 176 -25.04 -9.55 7.22
C SER A 176 -26.23 -10.51 7.36
N ASP A 177 -27.27 -10.17 8.10
CA ASP A 177 -28.48 -11.00 8.25
C ASP A 177 -29.14 -11.35 6.91
N SER A 178 -28.90 -10.56 5.87
CA SER A 178 -29.53 -10.77 4.56
C SER A 178 -28.66 -11.54 3.56
N TYR A 179 -27.34 -11.61 3.75
CA TYR A 179 -26.43 -12.04 2.68
C TYR A 179 -25.97 -13.51 2.78
N ASN A 180 -25.78 -14.03 3.99
CA ASN A 180 -25.20 -15.36 4.24
C ASN A 180 -26.23 -16.46 4.45
N GLY A 181 -27.42 -16.38 3.89
CA GLY A 181 -28.44 -17.42 4.13
C GLY A 181 -28.80 -17.60 5.61
N GLY A 182 -28.69 -16.54 6.41
CA GLY A 182 -29.06 -16.56 7.84
C GLY A 182 -27.94 -16.93 8.82
N VAL A 183 -26.68 -17.03 8.35
CA VAL A 183 -25.55 -17.28 9.27
C VAL A 183 -24.92 -15.94 9.66
N LYS A 184 -25.14 -15.50 10.89
CA LYS A 184 -24.50 -14.31 11.46
C LYS A 184 -22.99 -14.54 11.59
N ASP A 185 -22.20 -13.61 11.04
CA ASP A 185 -20.77 -13.58 11.30
C ASP A 185 -20.48 -12.68 12.51
N HIS A 186 -20.37 -13.30 13.68
CA HIS A 186 -20.13 -12.61 14.96
C HIS A 186 -18.87 -11.73 14.99
N ARG A 187 -18.04 -11.76 13.93
CA ARG A 187 -16.86 -10.90 13.82
C ARG A 187 -17.22 -9.42 13.68
N TYR A 188 -18.41 -9.10 13.18
CA TYR A 188 -18.86 -7.72 12.92
C TYR A 188 -19.87 -7.20 13.96
N ASP A 189 -20.28 -8.01 14.94
CA ASP A 189 -21.23 -7.62 15.98
C ASP A 189 -20.73 -6.48 16.89
N SER A 190 -19.40 -6.28 16.96
CA SER A 190 -18.80 -5.20 17.72
C SER A 190 -18.23 -4.12 16.80
N PHE A 191 -18.38 -2.86 17.19
CA PHE A 191 -17.76 -1.76 16.48
C PHE A 191 -16.24 -1.95 16.28
N GLY A 192 -15.55 -2.51 17.28
CA GLY A 192 -14.12 -2.83 17.18
C GLY A 192 -13.80 -3.90 16.13
N GLY A 193 -14.67 -4.93 16.01
CA GLY A 193 -14.56 -5.94 14.97
C GLY A 193 -14.76 -5.35 13.58
N SER A 194 -15.87 -4.65 13.37
CA SER A 194 -16.16 -3.97 12.10
C SER A 194 -15.04 -3.01 11.70
N LEU A 195 -14.50 -2.24 12.64
CA LEU A 195 -13.38 -1.33 12.39
C LEU A 195 -12.09 -2.08 11.99
N ARG A 196 -11.76 -3.19 12.65
CA ARG A 196 -10.57 -4.00 12.35
C ARG A 196 -10.58 -4.48 10.90
N TYR A 197 -11.68 -5.11 10.48
CA TYR A 197 -11.80 -5.69 9.15
C TYR A 197 -11.94 -4.61 8.06
N ALA A 198 -12.74 -3.58 8.32
CA ALA A 198 -12.90 -2.45 7.41
C ALA A 198 -11.59 -1.69 7.20
N ALA A 199 -10.84 -1.40 8.26
CA ALA A 199 -9.57 -0.70 8.18
C ALA A 199 -8.54 -1.50 7.39
N PHE A 200 -8.39 -2.79 7.70
CA PHE A 200 -7.44 -3.65 7.00
C PHE A 200 -7.75 -3.71 5.50
N GLN A 201 -9.00 -4.01 5.14
CA GLN A 201 -9.39 -4.16 3.74
C GLN A 201 -9.28 -2.85 2.96
N THR A 202 -9.71 -1.73 3.56
CA THR A 202 -9.61 -0.40 2.94
C THR A 202 -8.15 0.00 2.70
N VAL A 203 -7.28 -0.15 3.71
CA VAL A 203 -5.86 0.16 3.57
C VAL A 203 -5.22 -0.73 2.50
N SER A 204 -5.50 -2.04 2.54
CA SER A 204 -4.97 -3.01 1.59
C SER A 204 -5.34 -2.66 0.15
N ILE A 205 -6.58 -2.26 -0.10
CA ILE A 205 -7.07 -1.90 -1.43
C ILE A 205 -6.48 -0.55 -1.88
N MET A 206 -6.57 0.49 -1.05
CA MET A 206 -6.11 1.83 -1.42
C MET A 206 -4.60 1.92 -1.61
N THR A 207 -3.83 1.09 -0.92
CA THR A 207 -2.38 0.98 -1.15
C THR A 207 -2.03 0.03 -2.28
N SER A 208 -3.05 -0.58 -2.93
CA SER A 208 -2.91 -1.65 -3.93
C SER A 208 -2.09 -2.86 -3.44
N ALA A 209 -2.02 -3.08 -2.12
CA ALA A 209 -1.40 -4.26 -1.55
C ALA A 209 -2.20 -5.53 -1.86
N GLY A 210 -3.54 -5.49 -1.76
CA GLY A 210 -4.41 -6.61 -2.17
C GLY A 210 -4.44 -7.80 -1.22
N TYR A 211 -4.00 -7.63 0.03
CA TYR A 211 -4.18 -8.65 1.07
C TYR A 211 -5.61 -8.69 1.58
N CYS A 212 -6.05 -9.88 2.00
CA CYS A 212 -7.35 -10.09 2.63
C CYS A 212 -7.21 -10.67 4.04
N ASN A 213 -7.98 -10.12 4.99
CA ASN A 213 -8.13 -10.68 6.33
C ASN A 213 -9.55 -11.22 6.59
N ALA A 214 -10.47 -10.99 5.65
CA ALA A 214 -11.82 -11.52 5.63
C ALA A 214 -12.29 -11.70 4.18
N ASP A 215 -13.33 -12.51 3.99
CA ASP A 215 -14.01 -12.65 2.73
C ASP A 215 -15.00 -11.48 2.55
N PHE A 216 -14.58 -10.46 1.79
CA PHE A 216 -15.38 -9.27 1.54
C PHE A 216 -16.51 -9.50 0.52
N ASP A 217 -16.52 -10.63 -0.20
CA ASP A 217 -17.63 -10.98 -1.08
C ASP A 217 -18.91 -11.24 -0.30
N LEU A 218 -18.76 -11.57 1.00
CA LEU A 218 -19.86 -11.75 1.94
C LEU A 218 -20.35 -10.44 2.58
N TRP A 219 -19.69 -9.31 2.30
CA TRP A 219 -20.07 -8.02 2.85
C TRP A 219 -21.28 -7.42 2.12
N PRO A 220 -21.98 -6.44 2.74
CA PRO A 220 -23.08 -5.73 2.09
C PRO A 220 -22.70 -5.19 0.70
N ASP A 221 -23.65 -5.18 -0.23
CA ASP A 221 -23.43 -4.73 -1.61
C ASP A 221 -22.78 -3.35 -1.69
N PHE A 222 -23.19 -2.44 -0.81
CA PHE A 222 -22.58 -1.11 -0.72
C PHE A 222 -21.07 -1.21 -0.48
N CYS A 223 -20.63 -2.03 0.48
CA CYS A 223 -19.21 -2.20 0.78
C CYS A 223 -18.45 -2.77 -0.43
N ARG A 224 -19.01 -3.79 -1.09
CA ARG A 224 -18.38 -4.42 -2.26
C ARG A 224 -18.20 -3.42 -3.40
N VAL A 225 -19.26 -2.71 -3.78
CA VAL A 225 -19.20 -1.69 -4.85
C VAL A 225 -18.24 -0.57 -4.45
N PHE A 226 -18.29 -0.11 -3.20
CA PHE A 226 -17.42 0.96 -2.72
C PHE A 226 -15.94 0.54 -2.74
N LEU A 227 -15.60 -0.69 -2.31
CA LEU A 227 -14.24 -1.23 -2.40
C LEU A 227 -13.75 -1.33 -3.85
N VAL A 228 -14.61 -1.73 -4.79
CA VAL A 228 -14.27 -1.73 -6.23
C VAL A 228 -13.94 -0.31 -6.72
N LEU A 229 -14.71 0.69 -6.31
CA LEU A 229 -14.39 2.09 -6.64
C LEU A 229 -13.06 2.53 -6.04
N LEU A 230 -12.73 2.11 -4.83
CA LEU A 230 -11.44 2.39 -4.19
C LEU A 230 -10.27 1.72 -4.91
N MET A 231 -10.45 0.59 -5.60
CA MET A 231 -9.37 -0.06 -6.38
C MET A 231 -8.82 0.82 -7.51
N PHE A 232 -9.60 1.76 -8.02
CA PHE A 232 -9.12 2.73 -9.02
C PHE A 232 -8.21 3.79 -8.40
N ILE A 233 -8.33 4.03 -7.09
CA ILE A 233 -7.56 5.03 -6.36
C ILE A 233 -6.31 4.35 -5.80
N GLY A 234 -5.15 4.67 -6.35
CA GLY A 234 -3.87 4.14 -5.87
C GLY A 234 -3.23 4.99 -4.78
N GLY A 235 -1.98 4.71 -4.45
CA GLY A 235 -1.21 5.49 -3.49
C GLY A 235 -0.68 6.83 -4.04
N CYS A 236 0.18 7.46 -3.24
CA CYS A 236 0.84 8.72 -3.60
C CYS A 236 1.79 8.55 -4.78
N ALA A 237 2.07 9.64 -5.50
CA ALA A 237 3.12 9.67 -6.52
C ALA A 237 4.48 9.33 -5.88
N GLY A 238 5.32 8.56 -6.59
CA GLY A 238 6.61 8.11 -6.06
C GLY A 238 6.50 7.09 -4.91
N SER A 239 5.40 6.33 -4.84
CA SER A 239 5.20 5.15 -4.01
C SER A 239 5.25 3.88 -4.87
N THR A 240 5.30 2.71 -4.22
CA THR A 240 5.20 1.41 -4.89
C THR A 240 3.79 1.06 -5.34
N ALA A 241 2.76 1.76 -4.80
CA ALA A 241 1.36 1.48 -5.08
C ALA A 241 1.00 1.69 -6.57
N GLY A 242 0.13 0.84 -7.08
CA GLY A 242 -0.47 0.94 -8.43
C GLY A 242 -1.63 1.95 -8.51
N GLY A 243 -2.48 1.80 -9.52
CA GLY A 243 -3.69 2.61 -9.71
C GLY A 243 -3.45 4.06 -10.12
N MET A 244 -4.53 4.84 -10.16
CA MET A 244 -4.44 6.29 -10.40
C MET A 244 -3.85 6.97 -9.17
N LYS A 245 -2.72 7.65 -9.35
CA LYS A 245 -2.05 8.34 -8.25
C LYS A 245 -2.96 9.40 -7.62
N VAL A 246 -2.94 9.46 -6.28
CA VAL A 246 -3.74 10.40 -5.49
C VAL A 246 -3.58 11.85 -5.94
N ALA A 247 -2.37 12.25 -6.35
CA ALA A 247 -2.10 13.57 -6.89
C ALA A 247 -3.00 13.90 -8.10
N ARG A 248 -3.21 12.96 -9.01
CA ARG A 248 -4.08 13.16 -10.19
C ARG A 248 -5.55 13.32 -9.79
N ILE A 249 -6.03 12.51 -8.85
CA ILE A 249 -7.39 12.60 -8.33
C ILE A 249 -7.60 13.95 -7.65
N MET A 250 -6.63 14.38 -6.82
CA MET A 250 -6.67 15.69 -6.17
C MET A 250 -6.72 16.85 -7.19
N LEU A 251 -5.99 16.75 -8.29
CA LEU A 251 -6.01 17.75 -9.37
C LEU A 251 -7.37 17.75 -10.08
N LEU A 252 -7.93 16.59 -10.40
CA LEU A 252 -9.26 16.47 -11.00
C LEU A 252 -10.34 17.08 -10.10
N CYS A 253 -10.32 16.78 -8.80
CA CYS A 253 -11.25 17.37 -7.84
C CYS A 253 -11.12 18.90 -7.77
N LYS A 254 -9.88 19.42 -7.74
CA LYS A 254 -9.64 20.89 -7.72
C LYS A 254 -10.08 21.56 -9.02
N SER A 255 -9.82 20.93 -10.16
CA SER A 255 -10.25 21.45 -11.46
C SER A 255 -11.79 21.49 -11.57
N GLY A 256 -12.46 20.40 -11.19
CA GLY A 256 -13.92 20.36 -11.19
C GLY A 256 -14.56 21.40 -10.27
N VAL A 257 -14.01 21.61 -9.07
CA VAL A 257 -14.48 22.69 -8.17
C VAL A 257 -14.25 24.06 -8.78
N ARG A 258 -13.12 24.28 -9.46
CA ARG A 258 -12.79 25.58 -10.08
C ARG A 258 -13.66 25.88 -11.30
N GLU A 259 -14.17 24.87 -11.99
CA GLU A 259 -15.08 25.06 -13.14
C GLU A 259 -16.52 25.30 -12.70
N LEU A 260 -16.88 24.93 -11.46
CA LEU A 260 -18.22 25.13 -10.91
C LEU A 260 -18.38 26.50 -10.23
N PHE A 261 -17.30 27.18 -9.90
CA PHE A 261 -17.25 28.52 -9.27
C PHE A 261 -16.35 29.48 -10.05
#